data_8ac5dc3362312751d947c0f23a72ba86
#
_entry.id   8ac5dc3362312751d947c0f23a72ba86
#
_cell.length_a   1.000
_cell.length_b   1.000
_cell.length_c   1.000
_cell.angle_alpha   90.00
_cell.angle_beta   90.00
_cell.angle_gamma   90.00
#
_symmetry.space_group_name_H-M   'P 1'
#
loop_
_entity.id
_entity.type
_entity.pdbx_description
1 polymer ?
#
loop_
_entity_poly.entity_id
_entity_poly.type
_entity_poly.pdbx_seq_one_letter_code
_entity_poly.pdbx_strand_id
1 'polypeptide(L)'
;MKLYQHYSIYGFSNAYIVANEASSEAIIIDPAEINTTMIEQIEHKAYSLRAILITHNHIHHCRGLKTLMRIYSPVVYASNTKIFDVACKKVRDQDLFEEAGFSIRAIAVPGHSQDSIVYKIEDCLFTGDALHAGVIGRTTSSFNAHALYERLEAKVLGFDDDSMIFPGHGPPTTIGTEKKFNLGLKTDYAAMLHQSYDFFV
;
A
#
# COMPACT_ATOMS: atom_id res chain seq x y z
N MET A 1 13.63 4.56 12.09
CA MET A 1 12.33 4.90 11.46
C MET A 1 11.30 5.27 12.51
N LYS A 2 10.42 6.25 12.25
CA LYS A 2 9.24 6.60 13.04
C LYS A 2 8.01 6.52 12.14
N LEU A 3 6.96 5.83 12.58
CA LEU A 3 5.74 5.63 11.79
C LEU A 3 4.54 6.24 12.52
N TYR A 4 3.70 6.95 11.76
CA TYR A 4 2.44 7.51 12.22
C TYR A 4 1.33 7.05 11.30
N GLN A 5 0.27 6.52 11.87
CA GLN A 5 -0.93 6.11 11.16
C GLN A 5 -2.01 7.18 11.29
N HIS A 6 -2.57 7.60 10.17
CA HIS A 6 -3.72 8.48 10.10
C HIS A 6 -4.89 7.73 9.49
N TYR A 7 -6.01 7.77 10.17
CA TYR A 7 -7.24 7.14 9.71
C TYR A 7 -8.16 8.19 9.07
N SER A 8 -8.61 7.95 7.85
CA SER A 8 -9.59 8.77 7.16
C SER A 8 -10.98 8.17 7.32
N ILE A 9 -11.94 8.99 7.71
CA ILE A 9 -13.36 8.60 7.70
C ILE A 9 -13.91 8.52 6.27
N TYR A 10 -13.25 9.17 5.31
CA TYR A 10 -13.56 9.05 3.90
C TYR A 10 -12.98 7.75 3.34
N GLY A 11 -13.86 6.79 3.06
CA GLY A 11 -13.47 5.46 2.59
C GLY A 11 -12.91 4.54 3.65
N PHE A 12 -12.81 4.98 4.91
CA PHE A 12 -12.27 4.21 6.04
C PHE A 12 -10.86 3.68 5.79
N SER A 13 -10.04 4.49 5.13
CA SER A 13 -8.69 4.12 4.70
C SER A 13 -7.60 4.67 5.62
N ASN A 14 -6.46 4.02 5.60
CA ASN A 14 -5.26 4.42 6.31
C ASN A 14 -4.33 5.23 5.39
N ALA A 15 -3.69 6.24 5.97
CA ALA A 15 -2.52 6.91 5.43
C ALA A 15 -1.39 6.79 6.43
N TYR A 16 -0.15 6.72 5.96
CA TYR A 16 1.00 6.55 6.84
C TYR A 16 2.05 7.64 6.59
N ILE A 17 2.60 8.23 7.66
CA ILE A 17 3.81 9.04 7.59
C ILE A 17 4.96 8.17 8.09
N VAL A 18 5.96 7.96 7.25
CA VAL A 18 7.21 7.28 7.60
C VAL A 18 8.30 8.34 7.68
N ALA A 19 8.81 8.59 8.87
CA ALA A 19 9.78 9.66 9.13
C ALA A 19 11.14 9.11 9.54
N ASN A 20 12.17 9.72 8.99
CA ASN A 20 13.55 9.57 9.43
C ASN A 20 13.89 10.69 10.38
N GLU A 21 13.92 10.40 11.68
CA GLU A 21 14.19 11.43 12.72
C GLU A 21 15.64 11.95 12.67
N ALA A 22 16.58 11.18 12.09
CA ALA A 22 17.96 11.62 12.00
C ALA A 22 18.17 12.68 10.90
N SER A 23 17.46 12.59 9.77
CA SER A 23 17.52 13.57 8.68
C SER A 23 16.37 14.59 8.73
N SER A 24 15.38 14.42 9.60
CA SER A 24 14.13 15.20 9.61
C SER A 24 13.40 15.18 8.26
N GLU A 25 13.44 14.04 7.58
CA GLU A 25 12.75 13.83 6.30
C GLU A 25 11.61 12.82 6.47
N ALA A 26 10.59 12.92 5.64
CA ALA A 26 9.44 12.02 5.70
C ALA A 26 8.92 11.61 4.32
N ILE A 27 8.23 10.48 4.31
CA ILE A 27 7.46 9.93 3.19
C ILE A 27 6.02 9.78 3.66
N ILE A 28 5.05 10.07 2.79
CA ILE A 28 3.64 9.71 3.02
C ILE A 28 3.27 8.55 2.10
N ILE A 29 2.54 7.58 2.64
CA ILE A 29 1.97 6.47 1.89
C ILE A 29 0.46 6.61 1.89
N ASP A 30 -0.13 6.58 0.70
CA ASP A 30 -1.57 6.68 0.45
C ASP A 30 -2.23 7.88 1.16
N PRO A 31 -2.03 9.12 0.70
CA PRO A 31 -2.62 10.30 1.32
C PRO A 31 -4.14 10.37 1.09
N ALA A 32 -4.89 9.51 1.77
CA ALA A 32 -6.33 9.33 1.65
C ALA A 32 -7.09 10.64 1.83
N GLU A 33 -6.86 11.29 2.96
CA GLU A 33 -7.41 12.58 3.30
C GLU A 33 -6.38 13.38 4.09
N ILE A 34 -6.24 14.66 3.76
CA ILE A 34 -5.36 15.55 4.50
C ILE A 34 -6.18 16.27 5.56
N ASN A 35 -5.89 15.98 6.80
CA ASN A 35 -6.47 16.65 7.96
C ASN A 35 -5.43 17.52 8.68
N THR A 36 -5.92 18.37 9.56
CA THR A 36 -5.09 19.28 10.37
C THR A 36 -4.02 18.52 11.15
N THR A 37 -4.38 17.39 11.76
CA THR A 37 -3.44 16.58 12.56
C THR A 37 -2.25 16.08 11.75
N MET A 38 -2.47 15.66 10.50
CA MET A 38 -1.38 15.22 9.61
C MET A 38 -0.44 16.39 9.28
N ILE A 39 -0.99 17.55 8.95
CA ILE A 39 -0.19 18.76 8.66
C ILE A 39 0.58 19.21 9.91
N GLU A 40 -0.10 19.31 11.04
CA GLU A 40 0.53 19.69 12.31
C GLU A 40 1.67 18.72 12.67
N GLN A 41 1.52 17.45 12.41
CA GLN A 41 2.54 16.45 12.69
C GLN A 41 3.79 16.63 11.82
N ILE A 42 3.62 17.00 10.55
CA ILE A 42 4.73 17.32 9.66
C ILE A 42 5.40 18.62 10.11
N GLU A 43 4.62 19.69 10.33
CA GLU A 43 5.13 21.03 10.65
C GLU A 43 5.77 21.11 12.04
N HIS A 44 5.12 20.60 13.10
CA HIS A 44 5.66 20.64 14.46
C HIS A 44 6.92 19.78 14.62
N LYS A 45 7.08 18.75 13.81
CA LYS A 45 8.29 17.92 13.78
C LYS A 45 9.33 18.44 12.80
N ALA A 46 9.00 19.50 12.06
CA ALA A 46 9.84 20.09 11.02
C ALA A 46 10.33 19.05 9.99
N TYR A 47 9.45 18.09 9.63
CA TYR A 47 9.79 17.12 8.61
C TYR A 47 9.74 17.73 7.21
N SER A 48 10.79 17.52 6.43
CA SER A 48 10.80 17.78 5.01
C SER A 48 10.10 16.61 4.29
N LEU A 49 8.90 16.82 3.73
CA LEU A 49 8.18 15.81 2.98
C LEU A 49 8.87 15.59 1.62
N ARG A 50 9.59 14.47 1.47
CA ARG A 50 10.39 14.14 0.29
C ARG A 50 9.60 13.43 -0.78
N ALA A 51 8.78 12.47 -0.38
CA ALA A 51 8.06 11.63 -1.32
C ALA A 51 6.64 11.28 -0.85
N ILE A 52 5.80 10.94 -1.82
CA ILE A 52 4.51 10.27 -1.64
C ILE A 52 4.57 8.95 -2.42
N LEU A 53 4.25 7.85 -1.74
CA LEU A 53 4.12 6.53 -2.35
C LEU A 53 2.64 6.20 -2.47
N ILE A 54 2.18 5.87 -3.67
CA ILE A 54 0.79 5.45 -3.92
C ILE A 54 0.77 3.96 -4.20
N THR A 55 0.05 3.20 -3.36
CA THR A 55 -0.07 1.75 -3.54
C THR A 55 -0.93 1.43 -4.75
N HIS A 56 -2.02 2.15 -4.98
CA HIS A 56 -2.89 2.01 -6.14
C HIS A 56 -3.81 3.24 -6.33
N ASN A 57 -4.35 3.43 -7.52
CA ASN A 57 -5.10 4.64 -7.91
C ASN A 57 -6.60 4.56 -7.56
N HIS A 58 -6.96 4.17 -6.34
CA HIS A 58 -8.32 4.36 -5.84
C HIS A 58 -8.44 5.69 -5.08
N ILE A 59 -9.58 6.34 -5.22
CA ILE A 59 -9.80 7.68 -4.65
C ILE A 59 -9.57 7.73 -3.14
N HIS A 60 -9.88 6.64 -2.43
CA HIS A 60 -9.69 6.51 -0.99
C HIS A 60 -8.23 6.56 -0.54
N HIS A 61 -7.28 6.34 -1.46
CA HIS A 61 -5.82 6.36 -1.21
C HIS A 61 -5.14 7.59 -1.78
N CYS A 62 -5.77 8.31 -2.72
CA CYS A 62 -5.13 9.38 -3.49
C CYS A 62 -5.75 10.76 -3.30
N ARG A 63 -6.88 10.88 -2.60
CA ARG A 63 -7.66 12.14 -2.52
C ARG A 63 -6.85 13.33 -2.02
N GLY A 64 -5.97 13.11 -1.05
CA GLY A 64 -5.10 14.14 -0.46
C GLY A 64 -3.92 14.58 -1.32
N LEU A 65 -3.62 13.83 -2.40
CA LEU A 65 -2.42 14.03 -3.22
C LEU A 65 -2.29 15.47 -3.74
N LYS A 66 -3.34 16.02 -4.35
CA LYS A 66 -3.30 17.39 -4.91
C LYS A 66 -3.05 18.46 -3.83
N THR A 67 -3.57 18.24 -2.61
CA THR A 67 -3.36 19.15 -1.48
C THR A 67 -1.90 19.13 -1.04
N LEU A 68 -1.32 17.96 -0.84
CA LEU A 68 0.09 17.83 -0.47
C LEU A 68 1.03 18.41 -1.53
N MET A 69 0.74 18.19 -2.81
CA MET A 69 1.52 18.77 -3.91
C MET A 69 1.53 20.30 -3.92
N ARG A 70 0.45 20.94 -3.45
CA ARG A 70 0.38 22.40 -3.35
C ARG A 70 1.17 22.96 -2.16
N ILE A 71 1.29 22.20 -1.08
CA ILE A 71 1.93 22.62 0.16
C ILE A 71 3.44 22.31 0.12
N TYR A 72 3.82 21.09 -0.31
CA TYR A 72 5.18 20.56 -0.11
C TYR A 72 5.94 20.23 -1.40
N SER A 73 5.25 20.02 -2.52
CA SER A 73 5.87 19.61 -3.80
C SER A 73 6.79 18.37 -3.75
N PRO A 74 6.41 17.28 -3.06
CA PRO A 74 7.20 16.05 -2.97
C PRO A 74 7.26 15.30 -4.31
N VAL A 75 8.20 14.35 -4.43
CA VAL A 75 8.19 13.40 -5.56
C VAL A 75 7.09 12.37 -5.32
N VAL A 76 6.28 12.09 -6.34
CA VAL A 76 5.22 11.05 -6.25
C VAL A 76 5.66 9.79 -6.97
N TYR A 77 5.59 8.65 -6.30
CA TYR A 77 5.87 7.32 -6.84
C TYR A 77 4.59 6.51 -6.96
N ALA A 78 4.36 5.90 -8.11
CA ALA A 78 3.20 5.05 -8.37
C ALA A 78 3.49 4.07 -9.52
N SER A 79 2.65 3.05 -9.70
CA SER A 79 2.69 2.20 -10.90
C SER A 79 2.31 2.97 -12.18
N ASN A 80 1.49 4.00 -12.05
CA ASN A 80 1.08 4.88 -13.13
C ASN A 80 2.03 6.07 -13.30
N THR A 81 2.12 6.63 -14.50
CA THR A 81 2.91 7.85 -14.76
C THR A 81 2.18 9.13 -14.35
N LYS A 82 0.88 9.02 -14.05
CA LYS A 82 0.02 10.13 -13.65
C LYS A 82 -1.15 9.64 -12.80
N ILE A 83 -1.44 10.34 -11.71
CA ILE A 83 -2.62 10.14 -10.88
C ILE A 83 -3.35 11.47 -10.77
N PHE A 84 -4.63 11.54 -11.14
CA PHE A 84 -5.35 12.78 -11.44
C PHE A 84 -4.54 13.60 -12.45
N ASP A 85 -4.07 14.81 -12.04
CA ASP A 85 -3.23 15.68 -12.88
C ASP A 85 -1.78 15.77 -12.35
N VAL A 86 -1.43 14.94 -11.36
CA VAL A 86 -0.10 14.91 -10.76
C VAL A 86 0.77 13.91 -11.51
N ALA A 87 1.93 14.38 -12.00
CA ALA A 87 2.93 13.50 -12.60
C ALA A 87 3.56 12.59 -11.54
N CYS A 88 3.72 11.31 -11.87
CA CYS A 88 4.30 10.32 -10.99
C CYS A 88 5.57 9.73 -11.62
N LYS A 89 6.58 9.52 -10.79
CA LYS A 89 7.72 8.68 -11.12
C LYS A 89 7.25 7.24 -11.09
N LYS A 90 7.20 6.62 -12.27
CA LYS A 90 6.69 5.25 -12.41
C LYS A 90 7.61 4.26 -11.72
N VAL A 91 7.04 3.40 -10.88
CA VAL A 91 7.71 2.23 -10.30
C VAL A 91 7.19 0.95 -10.94
N ARG A 92 8.07 -0.05 -11.02
CA ARG A 92 7.82 -1.38 -11.55
C ARG A 92 8.07 -2.43 -10.48
N ASP A 93 7.71 -3.65 -10.81
CA ASP A 93 8.01 -4.80 -9.94
C ASP A 93 9.50 -4.91 -9.65
N GLN A 94 9.83 -5.06 -8.36
CA GLN A 94 11.19 -5.18 -7.82
C GLN A 94 12.09 -3.94 -7.98
N ASP A 95 11.55 -2.78 -8.38
CA ASP A 95 12.33 -1.54 -8.37
C ASP A 95 12.79 -1.22 -6.94
N LEU A 96 14.07 -0.85 -6.83
CA LEU A 96 14.70 -0.35 -5.61
C LEU A 96 15.08 1.11 -5.81
N PHE A 97 14.72 1.95 -4.85
CA PHE A 97 15.07 3.37 -4.84
C PHE A 97 15.20 3.89 -3.42
N GLU A 98 15.81 5.06 -3.27
CA GLU A 98 16.02 5.69 -1.97
C GLU A 98 15.27 7.01 -1.88
N GLU A 99 14.57 7.23 -0.75
CA GLU A 99 13.93 8.48 -0.39
C GLU A 99 13.93 8.67 1.14
N ALA A 100 14.13 9.89 1.59
CA ALA A 100 14.19 10.24 3.01
C ALA A 100 15.18 9.38 3.81
N GLY A 101 16.24 8.89 3.18
CA GLY A 101 17.24 8.00 3.80
C GLY A 101 16.77 6.57 4.02
N PHE A 102 15.66 6.16 3.39
CA PHE A 102 15.17 4.78 3.39
C PHE A 102 15.36 4.12 2.03
N SER A 103 15.81 2.86 2.04
CA SER A 103 15.75 1.99 0.87
C SER A 103 14.34 1.42 0.73
N ILE A 104 13.72 1.64 -0.42
CA ILE A 104 12.32 1.29 -0.70
C ILE A 104 12.27 0.28 -1.83
N ARG A 105 11.62 -0.85 -1.60
CA ARG A 105 11.34 -1.84 -2.65
C ARG A 105 9.87 -1.75 -3.05
N ALA A 106 9.62 -1.63 -4.37
CA ALA A 106 8.29 -1.72 -4.94
C ALA A 106 8.02 -3.16 -5.42
N ILE A 107 6.90 -3.75 -5.00
CA ILE A 107 6.51 -5.13 -5.32
C ILE A 107 5.14 -5.08 -5.99
N ALA A 108 5.07 -5.37 -7.29
CA ALA A 108 3.78 -5.37 -7.99
C ALA A 108 2.97 -6.62 -7.65
N VAL A 109 1.74 -6.40 -7.18
CA VAL A 109 0.77 -7.42 -6.79
C VAL A 109 -0.62 -7.15 -7.40
N PRO A 110 -0.73 -7.03 -8.74
CA PRO A 110 -2.03 -6.77 -9.37
C PRO A 110 -3.04 -7.87 -9.04
N GLY A 111 -4.30 -7.48 -8.89
CA GLY A 111 -5.43 -8.37 -8.56
C GLY A 111 -6.59 -7.60 -7.94
N HIS A 112 -6.37 -6.88 -6.84
CA HIS A 112 -7.34 -5.89 -6.34
C HIS A 112 -7.51 -4.75 -7.37
N SER A 113 -6.40 -4.19 -7.82
CA SER A 113 -6.30 -3.32 -9.00
C SER A 113 -5.10 -3.71 -9.85
N GLN A 114 -5.07 -3.27 -11.12
CA GLN A 114 -3.97 -3.59 -12.04
C GLN A 114 -2.67 -2.88 -11.68
N ASP A 115 -2.76 -1.78 -10.96
CA ASP A 115 -1.64 -0.93 -10.56
C ASP A 115 -1.21 -1.12 -9.09
N SER A 116 -1.69 -2.19 -8.41
CA SER A 116 -1.37 -2.46 -7.01
C SER A 116 0.12 -2.73 -6.79
N ILE A 117 0.71 -1.93 -5.88
CA ILE A 117 2.11 -2.03 -5.42
C ILE A 117 2.10 -2.20 -3.90
N VAL A 118 2.87 -3.15 -3.41
CA VAL A 118 3.30 -3.21 -2.00
C VAL A 118 4.66 -2.51 -1.90
N TYR A 119 4.79 -1.56 -0.99
CA TYR A 119 6.08 -0.94 -0.69
C TYR A 119 6.68 -1.57 0.57
N LYS A 120 7.94 -2.03 0.47
CA LYS A 120 8.71 -2.50 1.61
C LYS A 120 9.73 -1.44 2.02
N ILE A 121 9.71 -1.04 3.29
CA ILE A 121 10.65 -0.11 3.92
C ILE A 121 11.11 -0.75 5.23
N GLU A 122 12.40 -1.06 5.37
CA GLU A 122 12.92 -1.85 6.48
C GLU A 122 12.11 -3.16 6.64
N ASP A 123 11.57 -3.47 7.82
CA ASP A 123 10.74 -4.64 8.09
C ASP A 123 9.22 -4.35 8.00
N CYS A 124 8.86 -3.25 7.35
CA CYS A 124 7.48 -2.81 7.17
C CYS A 124 7.02 -2.97 5.72
N LEU A 125 5.83 -3.55 5.55
CA LEU A 125 5.16 -3.75 4.27
C LEU A 125 3.89 -2.89 4.23
N PHE A 126 3.82 -1.94 3.32
CA PHE A 126 2.63 -1.13 3.07
C PHE A 126 1.86 -1.74 1.91
N THR A 127 0.83 -2.49 2.25
CA THR A 127 0.17 -3.40 1.31
C THR A 127 -0.98 -2.78 0.52
N GLY A 128 -1.38 -1.55 0.85
CA GLY A 128 -2.61 -0.98 0.31
C GLY A 128 -3.76 -1.96 0.47
N ASP A 129 -4.53 -2.17 -0.58
CA ASP A 129 -5.67 -3.08 -0.58
C ASP A 129 -5.35 -4.47 -1.15
N ALA A 130 -4.08 -4.84 -1.26
CA ALA A 130 -3.72 -6.20 -1.67
C ALA A 130 -3.86 -7.22 -0.53
N LEU A 131 -3.48 -6.85 0.70
CA LEU A 131 -3.52 -7.73 1.87
C LEU A 131 -3.92 -6.92 3.11
N HIS A 132 -4.97 -7.36 3.79
CA HIS A 132 -5.49 -6.80 5.03
C HIS A 132 -5.39 -7.81 6.18
N ALA A 133 -5.62 -7.34 7.41
CA ALA A 133 -5.73 -8.23 8.56
C ALA A 133 -6.90 -9.22 8.40
N GLY A 134 -6.57 -10.49 8.20
CA GLY A 134 -7.51 -11.61 8.11
C GLY A 134 -8.11 -11.88 6.73
N VAL A 135 -7.91 -11.02 5.70
CA VAL A 135 -8.46 -11.20 4.35
C VAL A 135 -7.48 -10.68 3.29
N ILE A 136 -7.56 -11.20 2.07
CA ILE A 136 -6.94 -10.55 0.90
C ILE A 136 -7.87 -9.48 0.33
N GLY A 137 -7.33 -8.60 -0.49
CA GLY A 137 -8.07 -7.52 -1.14
C GLY A 137 -9.25 -8.01 -1.97
N ARG A 138 -10.34 -7.23 -1.97
CA ARG A 138 -11.49 -7.50 -2.83
C ARG A 138 -11.08 -7.43 -4.29
N THR A 139 -11.60 -8.32 -5.10
CA THR A 139 -11.34 -8.40 -6.54
C THR A 139 -12.65 -8.42 -7.32
N THR A 140 -12.57 -8.13 -8.61
CA THR A 140 -13.75 -8.09 -9.50
C THR A 140 -14.16 -9.45 -10.02
N SER A 141 -13.33 -10.49 -9.84
CA SER A 141 -13.59 -11.85 -10.30
C SER A 141 -12.77 -12.87 -9.51
N SER A 142 -13.20 -14.15 -9.54
CA SER A 142 -12.43 -15.27 -8.98
C SER A 142 -11.05 -15.42 -9.64
N PHE A 143 -10.94 -15.14 -10.93
CA PHE A 143 -9.66 -15.12 -11.63
C PHE A 143 -8.69 -14.08 -11.04
N ASN A 144 -9.16 -12.86 -10.80
CA ASN A 144 -8.34 -11.81 -10.17
C ASN A 144 -8.01 -12.14 -8.71
N ALA A 145 -8.91 -12.82 -7.98
CA ALA A 145 -8.66 -13.28 -6.63
C ALA A 145 -7.54 -14.34 -6.60
N HIS A 146 -7.61 -15.32 -7.48
CA HIS A 146 -6.56 -16.33 -7.62
C HIS A 146 -5.22 -15.71 -8.01
N ALA A 147 -5.23 -14.81 -8.99
CA ALA A 147 -4.03 -14.10 -9.42
C ALA A 147 -3.41 -13.22 -8.33
N LEU A 148 -4.22 -12.58 -7.47
CA LEU A 148 -3.75 -11.82 -6.31
C LEU A 148 -3.11 -12.77 -5.28
N TYR A 149 -3.79 -13.87 -4.96
CA TYR A 149 -3.29 -14.90 -4.04
C TYR A 149 -1.91 -15.42 -4.47
N GLU A 150 -1.76 -15.86 -5.73
CA GLU A 150 -0.48 -16.36 -6.25
C GLU A 150 0.65 -15.34 -6.13
N ARG A 151 0.35 -14.05 -6.38
CA ARG A 151 1.35 -12.98 -6.27
C ARG A 151 1.73 -12.68 -4.84
N LEU A 152 0.76 -12.69 -3.92
CA LEU A 152 1.04 -12.54 -2.49
C LEU A 152 1.90 -13.69 -1.98
N GLU A 153 1.57 -14.93 -2.35
CA GLU A 153 2.34 -16.12 -1.98
C GLU A 153 3.78 -16.05 -2.51
N ALA A 154 3.94 -15.75 -3.80
CA ALA A 154 5.24 -15.75 -4.45
C ALA A 154 6.16 -14.58 -4.02
N LYS A 155 5.61 -13.41 -3.63
CA LYS A 155 6.39 -12.18 -3.50
C LYS A 155 6.32 -11.52 -2.13
N VAL A 156 5.29 -11.79 -1.34
CA VAL A 156 5.02 -11.09 -0.08
C VAL A 156 5.11 -12.03 1.12
N LEU A 157 4.47 -13.19 1.05
CA LEU A 157 4.42 -14.11 2.18
C LEU A 157 5.77 -14.81 2.47
N GLY A 158 6.77 -14.65 1.62
CA GLY A 158 8.14 -15.13 1.85
C GLY A 158 8.98 -14.26 2.78
N PHE A 159 8.51 -13.07 3.19
CA PHE A 159 9.20 -12.25 4.18
C PHE A 159 9.09 -12.87 5.59
N ASP A 160 9.92 -12.37 6.50
CA ASP A 160 9.98 -12.86 7.89
C ASP A 160 8.63 -12.73 8.57
N ASP A 161 8.30 -13.70 9.41
CA ASP A 161 7.00 -13.77 10.09
C ASP A 161 6.73 -12.55 10.99
N ASP A 162 7.78 -11.92 11.52
CA ASP A 162 7.70 -10.70 12.34
C ASP A 162 7.60 -9.40 11.50
N SER A 163 7.73 -9.49 10.16
CA SER A 163 7.56 -8.32 9.30
C SER A 163 6.16 -7.74 9.45
N MET A 164 6.12 -6.43 9.74
CA MET A 164 4.87 -5.70 9.97
C MET A 164 4.15 -5.40 8.67
N ILE A 165 2.85 -5.57 8.65
CA ILE A 165 1.96 -5.21 7.55
C ILE A 165 1.13 -3.99 7.95
N PHE A 166 1.16 -2.96 7.12
CA PHE A 166 0.38 -1.73 7.23
C PHE A 166 -0.58 -1.64 6.03
N PRO A 167 -1.83 -2.10 6.19
CA PRO A 167 -2.78 -2.18 5.09
C PRO A 167 -3.44 -0.84 4.78
N GLY A 168 -4.04 -0.72 3.60
CA GLY A 168 -4.87 0.43 3.23
C GLY A 168 -6.16 0.54 4.04
N HIS A 169 -6.68 -0.58 4.55
CA HIS A 169 -7.86 -0.64 5.43
C HIS A 169 -7.63 -1.61 6.59
N GLY A 170 -8.26 -1.30 7.73
CA GLY A 170 -8.16 -2.13 8.93
C GLY A 170 -6.88 -1.92 9.74
N PRO A 171 -6.65 -2.74 10.76
CA PRO A 171 -5.50 -2.61 11.65
C PRO A 171 -4.22 -3.16 11.03
N PRO A 172 -3.04 -2.73 11.51
CA PRO A 172 -1.77 -3.38 11.23
C PRO A 172 -1.77 -4.85 11.70
N THR A 173 -0.94 -5.68 11.06
CA THR A 173 -0.76 -7.10 11.36
C THR A 173 0.68 -7.53 11.06
N THR A 174 0.97 -8.84 11.02
CA THR A 174 2.29 -9.38 10.65
C THR A 174 2.15 -10.48 9.59
N ILE A 175 3.24 -10.74 8.86
CA ILE A 175 3.29 -11.86 7.89
C ILE A 175 2.91 -13.17 8.55
N GLY A 176 3.46 -13.49 9.74
CA GLY A 176 3.16 -14.73 10.45
C GLY A 176 1.70 -14.85 10.90
N THR A 177 1.09 -13.74 11.31
CA THR A 177 -0.34 -13.70 11.64
C THR A 177 -1.20 -13.99 10.41
N GLU A 178 -0.90 -13.36 9.28
CA GLU A 178 -1.66 -13.56 8.05
C GLU A 178 -1.50 -14.97 7.49
N LYS A 179 -0.30 -15.53 7.44
CA LYS A 179 -0.09 -16.95 7.08
C LYS A 179 -0.95 -17.90 7.91
N LYS A 180 -1.12 -17.61 9.19
CA LYS A 180 -1.83 -18.47 10.12
C LYS A 180 -3.34 -18.28 10.12
N PHE A 181 -3.83 -17.06 10.01
CA PHE A 181 -5.23 -16.73 10.31
C PHE A 181 -6.00 -16.10 9.15
N ASN A 182 -5.35 -15.63 8.09
CA ASN A 182 -6.03 -14.98 6.97
C ASN A 182 -6.92 -15.96 6.22
N LEU A 183 -8.21 -15.71 6.20
CA LEU A 183 -9.20 -16.56 5.53
C LEU A 183 -9.04 -16.51 4.01
N GLY A 184 -8.67 -15.36 3.47
CA GLY A 184 -8.41 -15.21 2.04
C GLY A 184 -7.23 -16.06 1.56
N LEU A 185 -6.19 -16.23 2.38
CA LEU A 185 -5.04 -17.07 2.04
C LEU A 185 -5.32 -18.58 2.16
N LYS A 186 -6.42 -18.96 2.82
CA LYS A 186 -6.85 -20.37 2.99
C LYS A 186 -7.92 -20.79 2.00
N THR A 187 -8.38 -19.88 1.14
CA THR A 187 -9.43 -20.14 0.16
C THR A 187 -8.84 -20.90 -1.03
N ASP A 188 -9.51 -21.98 -1.45
CA ASP A 188 -9.16 -22.73 -2.66
C ASP A 188 -9.69 -21.99 -3.89
N TYR A 189 -8.91 -21.02 -4.38
CA TYR A 189 -9.26 -20.26 -5.58
C TYR A 189 -9.22 -21.08 -6.86
N ALA A 190 -8.42 -22.14 -6.92
CA ALA A 190 -8.39 -23.04 -8.08
C ALA A 190 -9.71 -23.79 -8.23
N ALA A 191 -10.25 -24.32 -7.13
CA ALA A 191 -11.57 -24.95 -7.13
C ALA A 191 -12.70 -24.00 -7.54
N MET A 192 -12.63 -22.73 -7.10
CA MET A 192 -13.61 -21.70 -7.49
C MET A 192 -13.58 -21.38 -8.99
N LEU A 193 -12.41 -21.43 -9.63
CA LEU A 193 -12.29 -21.23 -11.08
C LEU A 193 -12.96 -22.37 -11.85
N HIS A 194 -12.80 -23.61 -11.42
CA HIS A 194 -13.44 -24.76 -12.07
C HIS A 194 -14.97 -24.71 -11.97
N GLN A 195 -15.54 -24.32 -10.84
CA GLN A 195 -16.99 -24.19 -10.66
C GLN A 195 -17.62 -23.13 -11.58
N SER A 196 -16.90 -22.08 -11.95
CA SER A 196 -17.42 -21.04 -12.86
C SER A 196 -17.47 -21.49 -14.34
N TYR A 197 -16.77 -22.53 -14.72
CA TYR A 197 -16.84 -23.08 -16.10
C TYR A 197 -18.01 -24.06 -16.29
N ASP A 198 -18.52 -24.68 -15.23
CA ASP A 198 -19.61 -25.64 -15.30
C ASP A 198 -21.00 -24.99 -15.57
N PHE A 199 -21.09 -23.66 -15.50
CA PHE A 199 -22.33 -22.93 -15.83
C PHE A 199 -22.50 -22.55 -17.30
N PHE A 200 -21.53 -22.85 -18.16
CA PHE A 200 -21.54 -22.51 -19.59
C PHE A 200 -21.53 -23.74 -20.53
N VAL A 201 -21.89 -24.93 -20.03
CA VAL A 201 -22.06 -26.16 -20.83
C VAL A 201 -23.53 -26.58 -20.84
#